data_b49caa69cc6797bea3588a9180454ea4
#
_entry.id   b49caa69cc6797bea3588a9180454ea4
#
_cell.length_a   1.000
_cell.length_b   1.000
_cell.length_c   1.000
_cell.angle_alpha   90.00
_cell.angle_beta   90.00
_cell.angle_gamma   90.00
#
_symmetry.space_group_name_H-M   'P 1'
#
loop_
_entity.id
_entity.type
_entity.pdbx_description
1 polymer ?
#
loop_
_entity_poly.entity_id
_entity_poly.type
_entity_poly.pdbx_seq_one_letter_code
_entity_poly.pdbx_strand_id
1 'polypeptide(L)'
;MKKLISLFLVFMLLVTVIPFNALADTDSAGITVGYDLGKNFQITYDKTSKTLTVQGKGCFGKLGFSELYNYNLGNPLYWDWKEDYFPPTTYAENIVIGEGITAIGDYMFINSYNVKKITLPKSLKRIGKASFLNCLSLQKIIGGQNVSQIDGGAFLYCSDIKNISFPNLVKIDNSRVRVFTVSDEADEYLWLLEKSFSVGPFVHCRNLESIYIPKVKKLADRTFFDCPKLKTINKNNNLNNITDMGVSVFYNCKSLKNISLPKIKAVKSSALIKKGKRGGIILPSGDLHCEGAFENCSSLEKINIPNVEVIGNNSFYNCKNLKSINKNNSLSKLTYLGSGVFAKCEKLEKISLPKVQQLKMTKYKASDLRFYNEQPNDFYYECVSDLRSCDRVYGTFEGCTRLKSISAPNVKTVGARTFYSCKSLKKISLPKVTTLGSSAFFNCINLTSVNIPKLRNLQTTKWTQFKLLNEGTEDFPKKVKRKYYYRGTFEKCVKLKKITSSSLANVGKYDFKDCTRLESITLGKNLKSIGDSAFNNNRKLKSVNIKSTKLSKVGKSAFSKIYSKAKFTVPKSKLKKYKKLIKSNGKAPKNVKFIAK
;
A
#
# COMPACT_ATOMS: atom_id res chain seq x y z
N MET A 1 -15.09 32.79 27.48
CA MET A 1 -16.55 32.65 27.37
C MET A 1 -17.24 33.90 26.80
N LYS A 2 -17.10 35.11 27.35
CA LYS A 2 -17.80 36.32 26.82
C LYS A 2 -17.45 36.69 25.36
N LYS A 3 -16.23 36.49 24.88
CA LYS A 3 -15.85 36.71 23.47
C LYS A 3 -16.37 35.62 22.49
N LEU A 4 -16.59 34.40 22.97
CA LEU A 4 -17.21 33.36 22.17
C LEU A 4 -18.72 33.56 22.00
N ILE A 5 -19.37 34.06 23.05
CA ILE A 5 -20.81 34.39 23.05
C ILE A 5 -21.09 35.60 22.15
N SER A 6 -20.18 36.60 22.10
CA SER A 6 -20.35 37.73 21.17
C SER A 6 -20.11 37.37 19.72
N LEU A 7 -19.21 36.39 19.41
CA LEU A 7 -19.03 35.89 18.05
C LEU A 7 -20.22 35.02 17.60
N PHE A 8 -20.80 34.28 18.55
CA PHE A 8 -22.00 33.49 18.32
C PHE A 8 -23.23 34.37 18.06
N LEU A 9 -23.36 35.47 18.85
CA LEU A 9 -24.43 36.46 18.64
C LEU A 9 -24.27 37.27 17.34
N VAL A 10 -23.04 37.61 16.92
CA VAL A 10 -22.78 38.28 15.63
C VAL A 10 -23.05 37.34 14.46
N PHE A 11 -22.76 36.04 14.61
CA PHE A 11 -23.08 35.04 13.60
C PHE A 11 -24.59 34.74 13.53
N MET A 12 -25.26 34.69 14.70
CA MET A 12 -26.73 34.61 14.78
C MET A 12 -27.41 35.87 14.21
N LEU A 13 -26.85 37.07 14.45
CA LEU A 13 -27.34 38.30 13.86
C LEU A 13 -27.14 38.40 12.34
N LEU A 14 -26.08 37.79 11.80
CA LEU A 14 -25.89 37.69 10.33
C LEU A 14 -26.83 36.67 9.65
N VAL A 15 -27.37 35.72 10.44
CA VAL A 15 -28.32 34.73 9.94
C VAL A 15 -29.79 35.15 10.22
N THR A 16 -30.02 35.94 11.29
CA THR A 16 -31.36 36.43 11.62
C THR A 16 -31.83 37.64 10.81
N VAL A 17 -30.99 38.18 9.93
CA VAL A 17 -31.40 39.20 8.93
C VAL A 17 -31.93 38.54 7.62
N ILE A 18 -32.16 37.24 7.58
CA ILE A 18 -33.00 36.62 6.56
C ILE A 18 -34.43 36.91 6.99
N PRO A 19 -35.21 37.76 6.29
CA PRO A 19 -36.59 37.97 6.64
C PRO A 19 -37.35 36.65 6.50
N PHE A 20 -37.86 36.16 7.61
CA PHE A 20 -38.66 34.92 7.72
C PHE A 20 -40.00 34.99 6.97
N ASN A 21 -40.20 35.99 6.14
CA ASN A 21 -41.45 36.30 5.45
C ASN A 21 -41.54 35.77 4.04
N ALA A 22 -40.85 34.72 3.66
CA ALA A 22 -41.02 34.10 2.35
C ALA A 22 -41.39 32.61 2.45
N LEU A 23 -42.19 32.25 3.44
CA LEU A 23 -43.02 31.05 3.37
C LEU A 23 -44.33 31.43 2.69
N ALA A 24 -44.35 31.48 1.37
CA ALA A 24 -45.60 31.47 0.64
C ALA A 24 -46.08 30.02 0.61
N ASP A 25 -47.01 29.73 1.52
CA ASP A 25 -47.85 28.54 1.48
C ASP A 25 -48.76 28.68 0.24
N THR A 26 -48.46 27.95 -0.80
CA THR A 26 -49.40 27.76 -1.90
C THR A 26 -49.56 26.27 -2.13
N ASP A 27 -50.77 25.81 -1.90
CA ASP A 27 -51.27 24.46 -2.14
C ASP A 27 -50.89 23.94 -3.53
N SER A 28 -50.53 22.66 -3.57
CA SER A 28 -50.54 21.72 -4.71
C SER A 28 -49.58 21.88 -5.89
N ALA A 29 -48.67 22.85 -5.89
CA ALA A 29 -47.58 22.90 -6.87
C ALA A 29 -46.27 23.15 -6.14
N GLY A 30 -45.29 22.29 -6.29
CA GLY A 30 -43.98 22.22 -5.63
C GLY A 30 -43.53 23.48 -4.89
N ILE A 31 -43.33 23.38 -3.58
CA ILE A 31 -42.88 24.51 -2.75
C ILE A 31 -41.43 24.86 -3.15
N THR A 32 -41.22 26.07 -3.64
CA THR A 32 -39.91 26.66 -3.84
C THR A 32 -39.47 27.34 -2.55
N VAL A 33 -38.51 26.80 -1.83
CA VAL A 33 -37.91 27.46 -0.67
C VAL A 33 -36.69 28.24 -1.16
N GLY A 34 -36.70 29.55 -1.08
CA GLY A 34 -35.59 30.42 -1.44
C GLY A 34 -34.73 30.78 -0.20
N TYR A 35 -33.46 30.57 -0.26
CA TYR A 35 -32.50 31.07 0.73
C TYR A 35 -31.60 32.13 0.08
N ASP A 36 -31.59 33.33 0.63
CA ASP A 36 -30.66 34.39 0.21
C ASP A 36 -29.41 34.34 1.10
N LEU A 37 -28.30 33.84 0.55
CA LEU A 37 -26.99 33.81 1.22
C LEU A 37 -26.20 35.13 1.07
N GLY A 38 -26.90 36.24 0.93
CA GLY A 38 -26.35 37.56 0.69
C GLY A 38 -26.56 38.05 -0.75
N LYS A 39 -26.15 39.28 -1.03
CA LYS A 39 -26.45 40.00 -2.31
C LYS A 39 -26.07 39.26 -3.61
N ASN A 40 -25.32 38.16 -3.54
CA ASN A 40 -24.71 37.51 -4.71
C ASN A 40 -25.22 36.10 -5.02
N PHE A 41 -25.97 35.44 -4.12
CA PHE A 41 -26.39 34.05 -4.31
C PHE A 41 -27.82 33.81 -3.83
N GLN A 42 -28.55 33.00 -4.61
CA GLN A 42 -29.88 32.51 -4.28
C GLN A 42 -29.90 30.99 -4.40
N ILE A 43 -30.49 30.33 -3.42
CA ILE A 43 -30.69 28.87 -3.43
C ILE A 43 -32.19 28.62 -3.45
N THR A 44 -32.63 27.76 -4.38
CA THR A 44 -34.03 27.32 -4.47
C THR A 44 -34.08 25.80 -4.44
N TYR A 45 -35.09 25.25 -3.78
CA TYR A 45 -35.34 23.81 -3.78
C TYR A 45 -36.75 23.54 -4.29
N ASP A 46 -36.85 22.82 -5.39
CA ASP A 46 -38.11 22.34 -5.95
C ASP A 46 -38.38 20.92 -5.43
N LYS A 47 -39.41 20.77 -4.61
CA LYS A 47 -39.81 19.49 -4.00
C LYS A 47 -40.30 18.46 -5.02
N THR A 48 -40.93 18.91 -6.11
CA THR A 48 -41.49 18.02 -7.14
C THR A 48 -40.37 17.36 -7.94
N SER A 49 -39.44 18.14 -8.45
CA SER A 49 -38.26 17.63 -9.20
C SER A 49 -37.12 17.21 -8.30
N LYS A 50 -37.25 17.43 -7.00
CA LYS A 50 -36.15 17.23 -5.99
C LYS A 50 -34.86 17.89 -6.43
N THR A 51 -34.97 19.11 -6.95
CA THR A 51 -33.83 19.84 -7.52
C THR A 51 -33.45 21.03 -6.66
N LEU A 52 -32.21 21.04 -6.22
CA LEU A 52 -31.55 22.18 -5.57
C LEU A 52 -30.85 23.00 -6.65
N THR A 53 -31.22 24.26 -6.78
CA THR A 53 -30.61 25.19 -7.75
C THR A 53 -29.89 26.30 -6.99
N VAL A 54 -28.64 26.56 -7.36
CA VAL A 54 -27.82 27.65 -6.85
C VAL A 54 -27.60 28.64 -7.97
N GLN A 55 -28.06 29.88 -7.81
CA GLN A 55 -27.85 30.99 -8.74
C GLN A 55 -26.98 32.07 -8.10
N GLY A 56 -26.24 32.81 -8.92
CA GLY A 56 -25.37 33.89 -8.44
C GLY A 56 -24.15 34.12 -9.30
N LYS A 57 -23.22 34.92 -8.77
CA LYS A 57 -21.97 35.27 -9.45
C LYS A 57 -20.77 35.11 -8.54
N GLY A 58 -19.65 34.58 -9.07
CA GLY A 58 -18.40 34.45 -8.32
C GLY A 58 -18.22 33.11 -7.62
N CYS A 59 -17.62 33.10 -6.44
CA CYS A 59 -17.35 31.89 -5.67
C CYS A 59 -18.50 31.60 -4.70
N PHE A 60 -19.20 30.50 -4.91
CA PHE A 60 -20.24 30.01 -3.99
C PHE A 60 -19.59 29.30 -2.81
N GLY A 61 -19.65 29.92 -1.62
CA GLY A 61 -18.97 29.47 -0.41
C GLY A 61 -17.54 29.98 -0.26
N LYS A 62 -16.85 29.58 0.79
CA LYS A 62 -15.45 29.98 1.07
C LYS A 62 -14.46 28.93 0.58
N LEU A 63 -13.33 29.40 0.07
CA LEU A 63 -12.17 28.59 -0.26
C LEU A 63 -11.13 28.72 0.85
N GLY A 64 -10.43 27.62 1.18
CA GLY A 64 -9.36 27.64 2.15
C GLY A 64 -9.80 27.52 3.61
N PHE A 65 -10.99 27.03 3.88
CA PHE A 65 -11.47 26.76 5.24
C PHE A 65 -10.52 25.78 5.94
N SER A 66 -9.71 26.27 6.88
CA SER A 66 -8.75 25.46 7.63
C SER A 66 -9.30 24.93 8.96
N GLU A 67 -10.40 25.50 9.46
CA GLU A 67 -10.90 25.23 10.80
C GLU A 67 -12.42 25.01 10.81
N LEU A 68 -12.82 23.76 10.70
CA LEU A 68 -14.14 23.31 11.11
C LEU A 68 -14.07 22.88 12.57
N TYR A 69 -14.16 23.84 13.47
CA TYR A 69 -14.13 23.59 14.91
C TYR A 69 -15.51 23.28 15.51
N ASN A 70 -16.55 23.08 14.72
CA ASN A 70 -17.82 22.58 15.26
C ASN A 70 -18.61 21.85 14.16
N TYR A 71 -19.23 20.78 14.55
CA TYR A 71 -19.96 19.79 13.77
C TYR A 71 -20.98 20.32 12.76
N ASN A 72 -21.45 21.55 12.95
CA ASN A 72 -22.59 22.11 12.22
C ASN A 72 -22.27 23.41 11.46
N LEU A 73 -21.04 23.94 11.51
CA LEU A 73 -20.77 25.32 11.05
C LEU A 73 -20.16 25.45 9.66
N GLY A 74 -19.86 24.35 8.96
CA GLY A 74 -19.16 24.40 7.68
C GLY A 74 -20.06 24.32 6.45
N ASN A 75 -21.25 23.82 6.58
CA ASN A 75 -22.21 23.75 5.48
C ASN A 75 -23.37 24.71 5.78
N PRO A 76 -23.49 25.82 5.06
CA PRO A 76 -24.63 26.73 5.26
C PRO A 76 -25.98 26.05 4.93
N LEU A 77 -25.94 24.84 4.42
CA LEU A 77 -27.10 24.02 4.12
C LEU A 77 -27.36 22.93 5.18
N TYR A 78 -26.61 22.98 6.32
CA TYR A 78 -26.70 21.97 7.40
C TYR A 78 -27.02 22.70 8.72
N TRP A 79 -28.29 23.03 8.94
CA TRP A 79 -28.72 23.76 10.13
C TRP A 79 -29.80 23.05 10.94
N ASP A 80 -29.54 23.00 12.24
CA ASP A 80 -30.38 22.85 13.42
C ASP A 80 -31.11 21.53 13.67
N TRP A 81 -30.72 20.88 14.79
CA TRP A 81 -31.28 19.64 15.33
C TRP A 81 -32.59 19.82 16.11
N LYS A 82 -33.13 21.01 16.14
CA LYS A 82 -34.40 21.28 16.82
C LYS A 82 -35.44 21.61 15.79
N GLU A 83 -36.37 20.67 15.62
CA GLU A 83 -37.62 20.80 14.87
C GLU A 83 -37.48 20.66 13.33
N ASP A 84 -37.85 19.49 12.79
CA ASP A 84 -38.34 19.14 11.43
C ASP A 84 -37.67 19.73 10.15
N TYR A 85 -36.52 20.37 10.24
CA TYR A 85 -35.80 20.94 9.10
C TYR A 85 -34.50 20.19 8.79
N PHE A 86 -34.61 19.17 7.95
CA PHE A 86 -33.42 18.63 7.27
C PHE A 86 -32.98 19.56 6.14
N PRO A 87 -31.66 19.77 5.92
CA PRO A 87 -31.20 20.66 4.87
C PRO A 87 -31.68 20.15 3.48
N PRO A 88 -32.00 21.05 2.52
CA PRO A 88 -32.43 20.69 1.19
C PRO A 88 -31.52 19.71 0.45
N THR A 89 -30.23 19.69 0.80
CA THR A 89 -29.24 18.75 0.26
C THR A 89 -29.50 17.29 0.64
N THR A 90 -30.19 17.04 1.77
CA THR A 90 -30.54 15.69 2.21
C THR A 90 -31.63 15.07 1.32
N TYR A 91 -32.56 15.89 0.82
CA TYR A 91 -33.67 15.43 -0.01
C TYR A 91 -33.42 15.61 -1.51
N ALA A 92 -32.46 16.45 -1.89
CA ALA A 92 -32.17 16.72 -3.28
C ALA A 92 -31.65 15.46 -4.00
N GLU A 93 -32.26 15.16 -5.13
CA GLU A 93 -31.75 14.17 -6.08
C GLU A 93 -30.92 14.83 -7.20
N ASN A 94 -31.10 16.11 -7.42
CA ASN A 94 -30.40 16.90 -8.43
C ASN A 94 -29.85 18.18 -7.81
N ILE A 95 -28.63 18.56 -8.23
CA ILE A 95 -28.03 19.87 -7.95
C ILE A 95 -27.78 20.57 -9.28
N VAL A 96 -28.24 21.81 -9.41
CA VAL A 96 -27.97 22.68 -10.55
C VAL A 96 -27.21 23.92 -10.09
N ILE A 97 -26.01 24.10 -10.59
CA ILE A 97 -25.19 25.30 -10.36
C ILE A 97 -25.39 26.23 -11.55
N GLY A 98 -25.86 27.46 -11.28
CA GLY A 98 -26.20 28.44 -12.30
C GLY A 98 -25.00 29.12 -12.95
N GLU A 99 -25.23 29.68 -14.14
CA GLU A 99 -24.20 30.48 -14.85
C GLU A 99 -23.81 31.73 -14.05
N GLY A 100 -22.53 32.11 -14.14
CA GLY A 100 -21.93 33.20 -13.36
C GLY A 100 -21.18 32.69 -12.12
N ILE A 101 -21.46 31.48 -11.64
CA ILE A 101 -20.69 30.85 -10.57
C ILE A 101 -19.38 30.34 -11.15
N THR A 102 -18.26 30.82 -10.59
CA THR A 102 -16.91 30.52 -11.07
C THR A 102 -16.16 29.51 -10.20
N ALA A 103 -16.59 29.35 -8.94
CA ALA A 103 -16.02 28.36 -8.00
C ALA A 103 -17.09 27.84 -7.05
N ILE A 104 -16.98 26.57 -6.68
CA ILE A 104 -17.68 25.95 -5.55
C ILE A 104 -16.71 25.90 -4.38
N GLY A 105 -17.13 26.42 -3.23
CA GLY A 105 -16.32 26.48 -2.00
C GLY A 105 -16.07 25.11 -1.37
N ASP A 106 -15.29 25.13 -0.32
CA ASP A 106 -14.93 23.90 0.42
C ASP A 106 -16.16 23.36 1.19
N TYR A 107 -16.37 22.06 1.16
CA TYR A 107 -17.43 21.32 1.89
C TYR A 107 -18.89 21.70 1.57
N MET A 108 -19.15 22.39 0.47
CA MET A 108 -20.48 22.98 0.19
C MET A 108 -21.62 21.98 0.12
N PHE A 109 -21.43 20.81 -0.48
CA PHE A 109 -22.45 19.76 -0.65
C PHE A 109 -22.03 18.44 0.02
N ILE A 110 -21.30 18.54 1.13
CA ILE A 110 -20.92 17.36 1.92
C ILE A 110 -22.16 16.58 2.39
N ASN A 111 -22.07 15.25 2.38
CA ASN A 111 -23.13 14.34 2.86
C ASN A 111 -24.47 14.45 2.11
N SER A 112 -24.48 14.97 0.88
CA SER A 112 -25.66 14.96 0.02
C SER A 112 -25.89 13.54 -0.52
N TYR A 113 -26.28 12.61 0.36
CA TYR A 113 -26.32 11.17 0.09
C TYR A 113 -27.27 10.78 -1.06
N ASN A 114 -28.37 11.52 -1.25
CA ASN A 114 -29.42 11.22 -2.22
C ASN A 114 -29.17 11.84 -3.61
N VAL A 115 -28.17 12.73 -3.73
CA VAL A 115 -27.89 13.40 -5.00
C VAL A 115 -27.39 12.41 -6.05
N LYS A 116 -28.15 12.31 -7.15
CA LYS A 116 -27.88 11.43 -8.30
C LYS A 116 -27.21 12.17 -9.45
N LYS A 117 -27.50 13.47 -9.60
CA LYS A 117 -27.04 14.28 -10.72
C LYS A 117 -26.60 15.68 -10.29
N ILE A 118 -25.48 16.12 -10.82
CA ILE A 118 -24.96 17.49 -10.67
C ILE A 118 -24.85 18.12 -12.06
N THR A 119 -25.37 19.34 -12.23
CA THR A 119 -25.19 20.13 -13.44
C THR A 119 -24.30 21.35 -13.12
N LEU A 120 -23.20 21.46 -13.82
CA LEU A 120 -22.17 22.48 -13.64
C LEU A 120 -22.21 23.50 -14.79
N PRO A 121 -22.09 24.82 -14.52
CA PRO A 121 -22.14 25.86 -15.54
C PRO A 121 -20.86 25.93 -16.36
N LYS A 122 -20.93 26.60 -17.50
CA LYS A 122 -19.74 26.91 -18.33
C LYS A 122 -18.78 27.89 -17.64
N SER A 123 -19.28 28.74 -16.76
CA SER A 123 -18.48 29.69 -15.98
C SER A 123 -17.58 29.05 -14.92
N LEU A 124 -17.87 27.80 -14.50
CA LEU A 124 -17.16 27.15 -13.40
C LEU A 124 -15.70 26.81 -13.76
N LYS A 125 -14.77 27.27 -12.91
CA LYS A 125 -13.31 27.04 -13.04
C LYS A 125 -12.74 26.17 -11.93
N ARG A 126 -13.31 26.20 -10.71
CA ARG A 126 -12.78 25.49 -9.54
C ARG A 126 -13.84 24.78 -8.75
N ILE A 127 -13.54 23.55 -8.34
CA ILE A 127 -14.29 22.75 -7.37
C ILE A 127 -13.42 22.62 -6.12
N GLY A 128 -13.92 23.15 -5.01
CA GLY A 128 -13.19 23.25 -3.74
C GLY A 128 -13.04 21.92 -3.01
N LYS A 129 -12.33 21.97 -1.91
CA LYS A 129 -11.99 20.85 -1.05
C LYS A 129 -13.25 20.18 -0.49
N ALA A 130 -13.34 18.85 -0.64
CA ALA A 130 -14.43 18.03 -0.11
C ALA A 130 -15.86 18.55 -0.48
N SER A 131 -16.00 19.32 -1.58
CA SER A 131 -17.28 19.96 -1.95
C SER A 131 -18.43 18.97 -2.10
N PHE A 132 -18.16 17.76 -2.59
CA PHE A 132 -19.13 16.69 -2.79
C PHE A 132 -18.72 15.42 -2.02
N LEU A 133 -18.07 15.59 -0.88
CA LEU A 133 -17.71 14.47 0.00
C LEU A 133 -18.98 13.71 0.44
N ASN A 134 -18.96 12.36 0.33
CA ASN A 134 -20.08 11.48 0.68
C ASN A 134 -21.36 11.68 -0.15
N CYS A 135 -21.29 12.18 -1.38
CA CYS A 135 -22.42 12.11 -2.31
C CYS A 135 -22.51 10.67 -2.85
N LEU A 136 -22.97 9.74 -2.00
CA LEU A 136 -22.88 8.29 -2.24
C LEU A 136 -23.63 7.86 -3.50
N SER A 137 -24.82 8.44 -3.74
CA SER A 137 -25.71 8.12 -4.88
C SER A 137 -25.36 8.87 -6.16
N LEU A 138 -24.31 9.70 -6.18
CA LEU A 138 -23.96 10.51 -7.35
C LEU A 138 -23.58 9.62 -8.54
N GLN A 139 -24.40 9.68 -9.60
CA GLN A 139 -24.22 8.87 -10.81
C GLN A 139 -23.70 9.69 -11.99
N LYS A 140 -24.03 10.98 -12.08
CA LYS A 140 -23.77 11.80 -13.26
C LYS A 140 -23.39 13.24 -12.93
N ILE A 141 -22.33 13.70 -13.59
CA ILE A 141 -21.96 15.12 -13.65
C ILE A 141 -22.18 15.58 -15.08
N ILE A 142 -22.96 16.64 -15.27
CA ILE A 142 -23.22 17.29 -16.57
C ILE A 142 -22.51 18.63 -16.57
N GLY A 143 -21.86 18.97 -17.66
CA GLY A 143 -21.09 20.22 -17.73
C GLY A 143 -19.66 20.08 -17.22
N GLY A 144 -19.11 21.18 -16.69
CA GLY A 144 -17.73 21.18 -16.14
C GLY A 144 -16.62 21.20 -17.18
N GLN A 145 -16.92 21.48 -18.46
CA GLN A 145 -15.91 21.51 -19.53
C GLN A 145 -14.79 22.54 -19.26
N ASN A 146 -15.10 23.60 -18.53
CA ASN A 146 -14.17 24.69 -18.23
C ASN A 146 -13.53 24.60 -16.83
N VAL A 147 -13.84 23.55 -16.06
CA VAL A 147 -13.19 23.30 -14.77
C VAL A 147 -11.71 23.06 -15.01
N SER A 148 -10.88 23.90 -14.42
CA SER A 148 -9.42 23.88 -14.53
C SER A 148 -8.72 23.39 -13.26
N GLN A 149 -9.39 23.45 -12.11
CA GLN A 149 -8.87 23.01 -10.83
C GLN A 149 -9.92 22.22 -10.02
N ILE A 150 -9.49 21.10 -9.43
CA ILE A 150 -10.25 20.31 -8.46
C ILE A 150 -9.36 20.06 -7.25
N ASP A 151 -9.88 20.38 -6.06
CA ASP A 151 -9.15 20.26 -4.83
C ASP A 151 -9.34 18.88 -4.17
N GLY A 152 -8.51 18.56 -3.19
CA GLY A 152 -8.48 17.26 -2.55
C GLY A 152 -9.81 16.90 -1.89
N GLY A 153 -10.20 15.64 -2.03
CA GLY A 153 -11.43 15.10 -1.46
C GLY A 153 -12.73 15.59 -2.12
N ALA A 154 -12.66 16.39 -3.20
CA ALA A 154 -13.85 17.00 -3.80
C ALA A 154 -14.98 16.01 -4.12
N PHE A 155 -14.64 14.78 -4.51
CA PHE A 155 -15.57 13.67 -4.78
C PHE A 155 -15.25 12.43 -3.93
N LEU A 156 -14.67 12.62 -2.76
CA LEU A 156 -14.37 11.53 -1.83
C LEU A 156 -15.66 10.78 -1.44
N TYR A 157 -15.66 9.45 -1.60
CA TYR A 157 -16.82 8.57 -1.38
C TYR A 157 -18.02 8.80 -2.31
N CYS A 158 -17.86 9.41 -3.49
CA CYS A 158 -18.89 9.37 -4.53
C CYS A 158 -18.96 7.98 -5.15
N SER A 159 -19.56 7.03 -4.41
CA SER A 159 -19.42 5.60 -4.70
C SER A 159 -20.11 5.17 -5.99
N ASP A 160 -21.20 5.82 -6.41
CA ASP A 160 -22.02 5.39 -7.55
C ASP A 160 -21.62 5.99 -8.90
N ILE A 161 -20.70 6.96 -8.89
CA ILE A 161 -20.28 7.61 -10.14
C ILE A 161 -19.48 6.64 -11.01
N LYS A 162 -19.89 6.51 -12.29
CA LYS A 162 -19.25 5.60 -13.25
C LYS A 162 -18.29 6.31 -14.19
N ASN A 163 -18.61 7.52 -14.61
CA ASN A 163 -17.83 8.24 -15.62
C ASN A 163 -17.67 9.70 -15.24
N ILE A 164 -16.46 10.21 -15.38
CA ILE A 164 -16.11 11.61 -15.10
C ILE A 164 -15.36 12.20 -16.31
N SER A 165 -15.70 13.44 -16.69
CA SER A 165 -15.01 14.16 -17.76
C SER A 165 -14.77 15.61 -17.39
N PHE A 166 -13.49 15.99 -17.30
CA PHE A 166 -13.02 17.36 -17.12
C PHE A 166 -11.91 17.67 -18.13
N PRO A 167 -12.24 17.92 -19.38
CA PRO A 167 -11.27 18.01 -20.48
C PRO A 167 -10.26 19.15 -20.34
N ASN A 168 -10.59 20.19 -19.60
CA ASN A 168 -9.73 21.35 -19.35
C ASN A 168 -9.08 21.35 -17.96
N LEU A 169 -9.24 20.28 -17.19
CA LEU A 169 -8.61 20.14 -15.87
C LEU A 169 -7.08 20.11 -16.02
N VAL A 170 -6.40 21.05 -15.37
CA VAL A 170 -4.94 21.16 -15.36
C VAL A 170 -4.35 20.92 -13.97
N LYS A 171 -5.10 21.24 -12.91
CA LYS A 171 -4.63 21.16 -11.53
C LYS A 171 -5.51 20.24 -10.69
N ILE A 172 -4.89 19.24 -10.12
CA ILE A 172 -5.44 18.41 -9.03
C ILE A 172 -4.60 18.73 -7.80
N ASP A 173 -5.24 19.23 -6.77
CA ASP A 173 -4.54 19.62 -5.55
C ASP A 173 -4.66 18.56 -4.45
N ASN A 174 -3.64 18.50 -3.60
CA ASN A 174 -3.68 17.77 -2.35
C ASN A 174 -4.25 18.69 -1.27
N SER A 175 -5.37 18.30 -0.71
CA SER A 175 -5.91 18.99 0.46
C SER A 175 -5.90 18.06 1.66
N ARG A 176 -5.68 18.62 2.84
CA ARG A 176 -5.99 17.92 4.07
C ARG A 176 -7.50 17.98 4.26
N VAL A 177 -8.12 16.82 4.19
CA VAL A 177 -9.56 16.67 4.42
C VAL A 177 -9.74 16.07 5.81
N ARG A 178 -10.65 16.65 6.58
CA ARG A 178 -11.10 16.10 7.86
C ARG A 178 -12.35 15.29 7.59
N VAL A 179 -12.35 14.03 7.98
CA VAL A 179 -13.52 13.15 7.90
C VAL A 179 -13.91 12.78 9.32
N PHE A 180 -15.16 12.99 9.62
CA PHE A 180 -15.75 12.58 10.89
C PHE A 180 -16.50 11.28 10.65
N THR A 181 -16.20 10.25 11.42
CA THR A 181 -16.97 9.01 11.41
C THR A 181 -17.95 9.06 12.58
N VAL A 182 -19.24 9.01 12.27
CA VAL A 182 -20.28 8.73 13.27
C VAL A 182 -20.33 7.22 13.41
N SER A 183 -20.16 6.67 14.60
CA SER A 183 -20.48 5.27 14.86
C SER A 183 -22.00 5.15 14.99
N ASP A 184 -22.58 4.14 14.32
CA ASP A 184 -24.03 3.88 14.30
C ASP A 184 -24.60 3.39 15.64
N GLU A 185 -23.80 3.30 16.70
CA GLU A 185 -24.24 2.94 18.05
C GLU A 185 -24.38 4.22 18.90
N ALA A 186 -25.59 4.73 18.91
CA ALA A 186 -26.03 5.76 19.83
C ALA A 186 -26.04 5.16 21.24
N ASP A 187 -25.09 5.54 22.07
CA ASP A 187 -25.32 5.94 23.45
C ASP A 187 -23.96 6.27 24.09
N GLU A 188 -23.87 7.53 24.53
CA GLU A 188 -22.83 8.10 25.38
C GLU A 188 -21.40 8.28 24.81
N TYR A 189 -21.06 9.56 24.60
CA TYR A 189 -19.73 10.15 24.36
C TYR A 189 -19.12 9.91 22.97
N LEU A 190 -19.56 10.76 22.06
CA LEU A 190 -18.97 10.98 20.73
C LEU A 190 -17.51 11.44 20.85
N TRP A 191 -16.55 10.52 20.94
CA TRP A 191 -15.15 10.82 20.71
C TRP A 191 -14.90 10.91 19.23
N LEU A 192 -15.00 12.12 18.72
CA LEU A 192 -14.65 12.43 17.35
C LEU A 192 -13.16 12.25 17.14
N LEU A 193 -12.78 11.13 16.55
CA LEU A 193 -11.44 10.95 16.01
C LEU A 193 -11.31 11.80 14.76
N GLU A 194 -10.88 13.04 14.95
CA GLU A 194 -10.49 13.92 13.85
C GLU A 194 -9.32 13.31 13.09
N LYS A 195 -9.60 12.73 11.93
CA LYS A 195 -8.56 12.22 11.03
C LYS A 195 -8.36 13.18 9.87
N SER A 196 -7.22 13.85 9.88
CA SER A 196 -6.81 14.72 8.78
C SER A 196 -5.79 14.01 7.90
N PHE A 197 -6.09 13.79 6.63
CA PHE A 197 -5.17 13.18 5.68
C PHE A 197 -5.16 13.90 4.33
N SER A 198 -4.01 13.86 3.69
CA SER A 198 -3.82 14.45 2.36
C SER A 198 -4.39 13.49 1.31
N VAL A 199 -5.38 13.96 0.56
CA VAL A 199 -6.06 13.16 -0.47
C VAL A 199 -6.29 13.93 -1.75
N GLY A 200 -6.27 13.21 -2.85
CA GLY A 200 -6.77 13.68 -4.12
C GLY A 200 -8.31 13.59 -4.20
N PRO A 201 -8.90 14.04 -5.32
CA PRO A 201 -10.34 14.29 -5.38
C PRO A 201 -11.23 13.06 -5.50
N PHE A 202 -10.74 11.91 -6.02
CA PHE A 202 -11.58 10.77 -6.41
C PHE A 202 -11.35 9.51 -5.55
N VAL A 203 -10.99 9.70 -4.30
CA VAL A 203 -10.77 8.59 -3.35
C VAL A 203 -12.10 7.88 -3.08
N HIS A 204 -12.08 6.54 -3.06
CA HIS A 204 -13.26 5.68 -2.82
C HIS A 204 -14.44 5.88 -3.80
N CYS A 205 -14.19 6.38 -5.01
CA CYS A 205 -15.18 6.32 -6.10
C CYS A 205 -15.28 4.88 -6.63
N ARG A 206 -15.95 4.00 -5.88
CA ARG A 206 -15.85 2.54 -6.06
C ARG A 206 -16.45 2.03 -7.37
N ASN A 207 -17.44 2.74 -7.94
CA ASN A 207 -18.03 2.39 -9.23
C ASN A 207 -17.42 3.14 -10.42
N LEU A 208 -16.41 4.00 -10.19
CA LEU A 208 -15.77 4.76 -11.27
C LEU A 208 -15.09 3.81 -12.25
N GLU A 209 -15.59 3.81 -13.50
CA GLU A 209 -15.06 2.98 -14.59
C GLU A 209 -14.15 3.76 -15.54
N SER A 210 -14.47 5.03 -15.79
CA SER A 210 -13.67 5.87 -16.68
C SER A 210 -13.57 7.32 -16.22
N ILE A 211 -12.41 7.93 -16.52
CA ILE A 211 -12.18 9.36 -16.29
C ILE A 211 -11.39 9.98 -17.46
N TYR A 212 -11.79 11.19 -17.87
CA TYR A 212 -11.15 11.95 -18.93
C TYR A 212 -10.59 13.29 -18.41
N ILE A 213 -9.26 13.35 -18.24
CA ILE A 213 -8.50 14.49 -17.67
C ILE A 213 -7.18 14.70 -18.43
N PRO A 214 -7.21 14.97 -19.74
CA PRO A 214 -6.04 14.88 -20.61
C PRO A 214 -4.97 15.93 -20.37
N LYS A 215 -5.31 17.07 -19.75
CA LYS A 215 -4.38 18.19 -19.53
C LYS A 215 -3.65 18.15 -18.19
N VAL A 216 -4.02 17.24 -17.30
CA VAL A 216 -3.38 17.09 -15.99
C VAL A 216 -1.92 16.68 -16.14
N LYS A 217 -1.02 17.39 -15.43
CA LYS A 217 0.42 17.11 -15.41
C LYS A 217 0.90 16.46 -14.12
N LYS A 218 0.16 16.62 -13.03
CA LYS A 218 0.48 16.06 -11.71
C LYS A 218 -0.75 15.39 -11.10
N LEU A 219 -0.61 14.16 -10.65
CA LEU A 219 -1.63 13.48 -9.85
C LEU A 219 -1.32 13.67 -8.38
N ALA A 220 -2.30 14.15 -7.63
CA ALA A 220 -2.23 14.31 -6.19
C ALA A 220 -2.11 12.95 -5.48
N ASP A 221 -1.77 12.97 -4.18
CA ASP A 221 -1.76 11.75 -3.36
C ASP A 221 -3.13 11.08 -3.38
N ARG A 222 -3.16 9.76 -3.50
CA ARG A 222 -4.39 8.97 -3.46
C ARG A 222 -5.48 9.39 -4.46
N THR A 223 -5.14 10.06 -5.57
CA THR A 223 -6.15 10.59 -6.54
C THR A 223 -7.21 9.55 -6.91
N PHE A 224 -6.84 8.28 -7.14
CA PHE A 224 -7.74 7.17 -7.48
C PHE A 224 -7.65 6.02 -6.48
N PHE A 225 -7.39 6.34 -5.22
CA PHE A 225 -7.30 5.35 -4.16
C PHE A 225 -8.63 4.62 -3.97
N ASP A 226 -8.62 3.31 -3.97
CA ASP A 226 -9.78 2.42 -3.85
C ASP A 226 -10.88 2.71 -4.89
N CYS A 227 -10.48 2.82 -6.17
CA CYS A 227 -11.38 2.84 -7.32
C CYS A 227 -11.33 1.47 -8.05
N PRO A 228 -11.89 0.40 -7.47
CA PRO A 228 -11.69 -0.98 -7.95
C PRO A 228 -12.23 -1.26 -9.34
N LYS A 229 -13.21 -0.49 -9.81
CA LYS A 229 -13.80 -0.63 -11.15
C LYS A 229 -13.13 0.23 -12.22
N LEU A 230 -12.14 1.06 -11.87
CA LEU A 230 -11.46 1.95 -12.81
C LEU A 230 -10.72 1.15 -13.89
N LYS A 231 -11.17 1.32 -15.12
CA LYS A 231 -10.66 0.63 -16.32
C LYS A 231 -9.90 1.57 -17.24
N THR A 232 -10.41 2.81 -17.39
CA THR A 232 -9.96 3.75 -18.41
C THR A 232 -9.66 5.14 -17.83
N ILE A 233 -8.46 5.64 -18.10
CA ILE A 233 -8.04 7.01 -17.80
C ILE A 233 -7.57 7.62 -19.12
N ASN A 234 -8.21 8.69 -19.56
CA ASN A 234 -8.00 9.28 -20.88
C ASN A 234 -8.18 8.22 -22.00
N LYS A 235 -7.60 8.46 -23.18
CA LYS A 235 -7.63 7.49 -24.28
C LYS A 235 -6.57 6.39 -24.02
N ASN A 236 -7.02 5.14 -23.92
CA ASN A 236 -6.14 3.96 -23.83
C ASN A 236 -5.20 3.95 -22.60
N ASN A 237 -5.55 4.60 -21.51
CA ASN A 237 -4.70 4.73 -20.31
C ASN A 237 -3.34 5.36 -20.59
N ASN A 238 -3.30 6.28 -21.54
CA ASN A 238 -2.11 6.99 -21.91
C ASN A 238 -2.01 8.31 -21.14
N LEU A 239 -1.11 8.37 -20.18
CA LEU A 239 -0.87 9.51 -19.30
C LEU A 239 0.45 10.22 -19.67
N ASN A 240 0.64 10.49 -20.96
CA ASN A 240 1.88 11.10 -21.48
C ASN A 240 2.16 12.50 -20.92
N ASN A 241 1.16 13.20 -20.41
CA ASN A 241 1.33 14.52 -19.82
C ASN A 241 1.73 14.48 -18.35
N ILE A 242 1.53 13.35 -17.67
CA ILE A 242 1.88 13.23 -16.24
C ILE A 242 3.39 13.18 -16.07
N THR A 243 3.90 14.16 -15.35
CA THR A 243 5.33 14.30 -14.99
C THR A 243 5.61 13.97 -13.55
N ASP A 244 4.60 14.07 -12.66
CA ASP A 244 4.70 13.74 -11.25
C ASP A 244 3.45 13.01 -10.77
N MET A 245 3.66 12.09 -9.85
CA MET A 245 2.62 11.26 -9.26
C MET A 245 2.80 11.21 -7.75
N GLY A 246 1.75 11.51 -7.02
CA GLY A 246 1.69 11.42 -5.57
C GLY A 246 1.83 9.99 -5.05
N VAL A 247 1.64 9.82 -3.75
CA VAL A 247 1.68 8.50 -3.12
C VAL A 247 0.36 7.76 -3.32
N SER A 248 0.41 6.44 -3.43
CA SER A 248 -0.76 5.53 -3.38
C SER A 248 -1.87 5.85 -4.40
N VAL A 249 -1.49 6.48 -5.53
CA VAL A 249 -2.46 7.06 -6.50
C VAL A 249 -3.44 6.03 -7.03
N PHE A 250 -3.00 4.81 -7.32
CA PHE A 250 -3.80 3.73 -7.89
C PHE A 250 -3.96 2.53 -6.95
N TYR A 251 -3.82 2.76 -5.64
CA TYR A 251 -4.05 1.69 -4.67
C TYR A 251 -5.43 1.05 -4.88
N ASN A 252 -5.48 -0.29 -4.96
CA ASN A 252 -6.73 -1.07 -5.10
C ASN A 252 -7.55 -0.79 -6.37
N CYS A 253 -6.92 -0.26 -7.46
CA CYS A 253 -7.56 -0.14 -8.78
C CYS A 253 -7.57 -1.51 -9.48
N LYS A 254 -8.44 -2.43 -9.01
CA LYS A 254 -8.43 -3.85 -9.38
C LYS A 254 -8.70 -4.11 -10.87
N SER A 255 -9.45 -3.23 -11.54
CA SER A 255 -9.87 -3.42 -12.95
C SER A 255 -8.90 -2.79 -13.97
N LEU A 256 -7.90 -2.02 -13.51
CA LEU A 256 -6.92 -1.37 -14.38
C LEU A 256 -5.99 -2.41 -15.03
N LYS A 257 -6.09 -2.59 -16.37
CA LYS A 257 -5.32 -3.63 -17.09
C LYS A 257 -3.97 -3.15 -17.59
N ASN A 258 -3.87 -1.90 -18.00
CA ASN A 258 -2.63 -1.32 -18.52
C ASN A 258 -2.58 0.18 -18.21
N ILE A 259 -1.35 0.72 -18.14
CA ILE A 259 -1.13 2.16 -17.97
C ILE A 259 0.23 2.57 -18.51
N SER A 260 0.29 3.77 -19.13
CA SER A 260 1.53 4.35 -19.63
C SER A 260 1.79 5.72 -18.99
N LEU A 261 2.91 5.84 -18.30
CA LEU A 261 3.39 7.01 -17.57
C LEU A 261 4.85 7.33 -17.99
N PRO A 262 5.10 7.67 -19.25
CA PRO A 262 6.47 7.69 -19.78
C PRO A 262 7.36 8.77 -19.21
N LYS A 263 6.80 9.84 -18.61
CA LYS A 263 7.57 10.98 -18.11
C LYS A 263 7.88 10.93 -16.62
N ILE A 264 7.23 10.04 -15.84
CA ILE A 264 7.49 9.98 -14.39
C ILE A 264 8.89 9.47 -14.08
N LYS A 265 9.51 10.04 -13.05
CA LYS A 265 10.80 9.59 -12.50
C LYS A 265 10.65 8.77 -11.23
N ALA A 266 9.54 8.89 -10.54
CA ALA A 266 9.29 8.19 -9.29
C ALA A 266 7.89 7.58 -9.25
N VAL A 267 7.81 6.33 -8.76
CA VAL A 267 6.61 5.68 -8.27
C VAL A 267 6.68 5.73 -6.76
N LYS A 268 5.92 6.64 -6.16
CA LYS A 268 6.00 6.95 -4.72
C LYS A 268 5.12 6.01 -3.90
N SER A 269 5.52 5.76 -2.65
CA SER A 269 4.70 5.12 -1.63
C SER A 269 4.68 5.98 -0.37
N SER A 270 3.73 5.78 0.51
CA SER A 270 3.60 6.54 1.75
C SER A 270 4.86 6.54 2.62
N ALA A 271 5.67 5.49 2.56
CA ALA A 271 6.94 5.38 3.29
C ALA A 271 8.11 6.20 2.69
N LEU A 272 7.97 6.74 1.48
CA LEU A 272 8.99 7.61 0.86
C LEU A 272 8.85 9.08 1.24
N ILE A 273 7.78 9.45 1.92
CA ILE A 273 7.65 10.79 2.49
C ILE A 273 8.67 10.88 3.62
N LYS A 274 9.68 11.74 3.46
CA LYS A 274 10.66 12.05 4.52
C LYS A 274 9.89 12.36 5.80
N LYS A 275 10.30 11.77 6.92
CA LYS A 275 9.77 12.01 8.25
C LYS A 275 9.66 13.52 8.54
N GLY A 276 8.55 14.14 8.15
CA GLY A 276 7.99 15.26 8.84
C GLY A 276 7.38 14.69 10.12
N LYS A 277 7.67 15.30 11.24
CA LYS A 277 7.21 14.90 12.56
C LYS A 277 5.73 14.47 12.53
N ARG A 278 5.45 13.22 12.98
CA ARG A 278 4.12 12.64 13.21
C ARG A 278 3.20 12.54 11.98
N GLY A 279 3.00 11.35 11.47
CA GLY A 279 1.98 11.11 10.46
C GLY A 279 2.03 9.72 9.84
N GLY A 280 1.82 8.67 10.60
CA GLY A 280 1.22 7.45 10.07
C GLY A 280 -0.24 7.78 9.76
N ILE A 281 -0.68 7.62 8.51
CA ILE A 281 -2.08 7.81 8.16
C ILE A 281 -2.80 6.56 8.59
N ILE A 282 -3.71 6.70 9.55
CA ILE A 282 -4.68 5.68 9.91
C ILE A 282 -5.84 5.84 8.92
N LEU A 283 -6.02 4.88 8.02
CA LEU A 283 -7.24 4.77 7.25
C LEU A 283 -8.37 4.26 8.16
N PRO A 284 -9.64 4.44 7.78
CA PRO A 284 -10.78 3.86 8.50
C PRO A 284 -10.67 2.35 8.71
N SER A 285 -9.84 1.64 7.92
CA SER A 285 -9.52 0.21 8.05
C SER A 285 -8.43 -0.12 9.07
N GLY A 286 -7.89 0.83 9.82
CA GLY A 286 -6.86 0.56 10.83
C GLY A 286 -5.46 0.17 10.31
N ASP A 287 -5.25 0.13 9.01
CA ASP A 287 -4.03 -0.38 8.38
C ASP A 287 -2.85 0.62 8.45
N LEU A 288 -1.93 0.39 9.37
CA LEU A 288 -0.58 0.98 9.41
C LEU A 288 0.31 0.38 8.31
N HIS A 289 0.00 0.68 7.07
CA HIS A 289 0.55 -0.02 5.95
C HIS A 289 1.23 0.97 5.01
N CYS A 290 2.44 0.64 4.56
CA CYS A 290 3.08 1.39 3.48
C CYS A 290 2.35 1.11 2.18
N GLU A 291 1.36 1.91 1.86
CA GLU A 291 0.57 1.77 0.64
C GLU A 291 1.41 2.06 -0.59
N GLY A 292 1.49 1.10 -1.47
CA GLY A 292 2.16 1.23 -2.75
C GLY A 292 1.27 1.88 -3.81
N ALA A 293 1.89 2.56 -4.79
CA ALA A 293 1.14 3.33 -5.79
C ALA A 293 0.18 2.51 -6.65
N PHE A 294 0.52 1.26 -6.95
CA PHE A 294 -0.30 0.29 -7.72
C PHE A 294 -0.58 -0.97 -6.90
N GLU A 295 -0.49 -0.89 -5.59
CA GLU A 295 -0.78 -2.03 -4.73
C GLU A 295 -2.19 -2.53 -4.95
N ASN A 296 -2.36 -3.86 -5.02
CA ASN A 296 -3.63 -4.54 -5.30
C ASN A 296 -4.27 -4.26 -6.68
N CYS A 297 -3.54 -3.67 -7.64
CA CYS A 297 -3.99 -3.61 -9.03
C CYS A 297 -3.95 -5.02 -9.66
N SER A 298 -4.86 -5.89 -9.23
CA SER A 298 -4.78 -7.34 -9.52
C SER A 298 -4.94 -7.67 -11.01
N SER A 299 -5.64 -6.83 -11.79
CA SER A 299 -5.77 -6.99 -13.25
C SER A 299 -4.66 -6.35 -14.06
N LEU A 300 -3.73 -5.61 -13.44
CA LEU A 300 -2.66 -4.91 -14.17
C LEU A 300 -1.74 -5.91 -14.87
N GLU A 301 -1.75 -5.89 -16.20
CA GLU A 301 -0.94 -6.77 -17.04
C GLU A 301 0.32 -6.07 -17.57
N LYS A 302 0.20 -4.79 -17.92
CA LYS A 302 1.27 -4.01 -18.55
C LYS A 302 1.39 -2.63 -17.95
N ILE A 303 2.62 -2.20 -17.68
CA ILE A 303 2.94 -0.83 -17.29
C ILE A 303 4.13 -0.31 -18.10
N ASN A 304 4.04 0.96 -18.54
CA ASN A 304 5.13 1.64 -19.25
C ASN A 304 5.62 2.84 -18.44
N ILE A 305 6.81 2.71 -17.85
CA ILE A 305 7.48 3.70 -16.99
C ILE A 305 8.99 3.75 -17.30
N PRO A 306 9.39 4.06 -18.56
CA PRO A 306 10.78 3.89 -19.01
C PRO A 306 11.78 4.81 -18.32
N ASN A 307 11.32 5.92 -17.76
CA ASN A 307 12.17 6.93 -17.13
C ASN A 307 12.25 6.83 -15.61
N VAL A 308 11.64 5.80 -15.01
CA VAL A 308 11.59 5.65 -13.56
C VAL A 308 12.99 5.40 -12.97
N GLU A 309 13.34 6.18 -11.95
CA GLU A 309 14.59 6.11 -11.19
C GLU A 309 14.37 5.56 -9.77
N VAL A 310 13.16 5.74 -9.24
CA VAL A 310 12.76 5.37 -7.89
C VAL A 310 11.42 4.63 -7.91
N ILE A 311 11.36 3.46 -7.26
CA ILE A 311 10.11 2.75 -6.97
C ILE A 311 10.03 2.51 -5.47
N GLY A 312 8.99 3.07 -4.84
CA GLY A 312 8.72 2.96 -3.40
C GLY A 312 8.26 1.58 -2.97
N ASN A 313 8.14 1.38 -1.64
CA ASN A 313 7.71 0.11 -1.06
C ASN A 313 6.33 -0.30 -1.57
N ASN A 314 6.12 -1.60 -1.71
CA ASN A 314 4.86 -2.24 -2.09
C ASN A 314 4.23 -1.72 -3.39
N SER A 315 4.94 -0.91 -4.20
CA SER A 315 4.35 -0.19 -5.34
C SER A 315 3.60 -1.07 -6.33
N PHE A 316 3.95 -2.33 -6.48
CA PHE A 316 3.26 -3.33 -7.30
C PHE A 316 2.90 -4.59 -6.50
N TYR A 317 2.80 -4.46 -5.16
CA TYR A 317 2.38 -5.58 -4.33
C TYR A 317 1.02 -6.12 -4.79
N ASN A 318 0.93 -7.45 -4.93
CA ASN A 318 -0.30 -8.14 -5.32
C ASN A 318 -0.86 -7.76 -6.73
N CYS A 319 -0.02 -7.22 -7.62
CA CYS A 319 -0.33 -7.10 -9.05
C CYS A 319 -0.21 -8.48 -9.71
N LYS A 320 -1.12 -9.40 -9.36
CA LYS A 320 -1.03 -10.84 -9.72
C LYS A 320 -0.86 -11.08 -11.22
N ASN A 321 -1.49 -10.24 -12.04
CA ASN A 321 -1.49 -10.37 -13.50
C ASN A 321 -0.35 -9.65 -14.21
N LEU A 322 0.53 -8.93 -13.49
CA LEU A 322 1.61 -8.15 -14.10
C LEU A 322 2.60 -9.05 -14.85
N LYS A 323 2.65 -8.88 -16.17
CA LYS A 323 3.49 -9.64 -17.11
C LYS A 323 4.60 -8.78 -17.71
N SER A 324 4.31 -7.50 -17.98
CA SER A 324 5.18 -6.63 -18.76
C SER A 324 5.39 -5.27 -18.06
N ILE A 325 6.66 -4.92 -17.91
CA ILE A 325 7.12 -3.63 -17.42
C ILE A 325 8.05 -3.07 -18.50
N ASN A 326 7.66 -1.95 -19.12
CA ASN A 326 8.37 -1.37 -20.26
C ASN A 326 8.57 -2.38 -21.42
N LYS A 327 9.40 -2.02 -22.38
CA LYS A 327 9.89 -2.96 -23.39
C LYS A 327 10.88 -3.92 -22.73
N ASN A 328 10.73 -5.21 -22.93
CA ASN A 328 11.65 -6.28 -22.45
C ASN A 328 11.75 -6.43 -20.91
N ASN A 329 10.82 -5.91 -20.14
CA ASN A 329 10.83 -5.96 -18.68
C ASN A 329 12.12 -5.35 -18.08
N SER A 330 12.59 -4.25 -18.65
CA SER A 330 13.80 -3.56 -18.20
C SER A 330 13.48 -2.25 -17.49
N LEU A 331 14.04 -2.07 -16.31
CA LEU A 331 14.04 -0.85 -15.53
C LEU A 331 15.45 -0.24 -15.55
N SER A 332 15.88 0.19 -16.75
CA SER A 332 17.27 0.58 -17.04
C SER A 332 17.75 1.81 -16.28
N LYS A 333 16.85 2.72 -15.89
CA LYS A 333 17.17 3.93 -15.14
C LYS A 333 17.00 3.76 -13.62
N LEU A 334 16.37 2.67 -13.17
CA LEU A 334 16.04 2.45 -11.77
C LEU A 334 17.31 2.29 -10.92
N THR A 335 17.43 3.16 -9.92
CA THR A 335 18.52 3.13 -8.93
C THR A 335 18.05 2.71 -7.54
N TYR A 336 16.83 3.07 -7.16
CA TYR A 336 16.21 2.72 -5.88
C TYR A 336 14.99 1.84 -6.07
N LEU A 337 15.01 0.69 -5.41
CA LEU A 337 13.91 -0.27 -5.36
C LEU A 337 13.55 -0.54 -3.90
N GLY A 338 12.32 -0.22 -3.55
CA GLY A 338 11.76 -0.43 -2.22
C GLY A 338 11.55 -1.90 -1.88
N SER A 339 11.07 -2.14 -0.67
CA SER A 339 10.69 -3.48 -0.19
C SER A 339 9.34 -3.91 -0.75
N GLY A 340 9.14 -5.22 -0.93
CA GLY A 340 7.85 -5.79 -1.33
C GLY A 340 7.33 -5.34 -2.70
N VAL A 341 8.15 -4.60 -3.48
CA VAL A 341 7.69 -3.92 -4.70
C VAL A 341 6.96 -4.85 -5.66
N PHE A 342 7.48 -6.02 -5.91
CA PHE A 342 6.88 -7.01 -6.82
C PHE A 342 6.34 -8.25 -6.09
N ALA A 343 6.19 -8.17 -4.76
CA ALA A 343 5.68 -9.31 -4.03
C ALA A 343 4.29 -9.70 -4.53
N LYS A 344 4.06 -11.01 -4.72
CA LYS A 344 2.85 -11.59 -5.32
C LYS A 344 2.53 -11.14 -6.76
N CYS A 345 3.51 -10.64 -7.53
CA CYS A 345 3.39 -10.51 -8.99
C CYS A 345 3.53 -11.90 -9.64
N GLU A 346 2.49 -12.71 -9.54
CA GLU A 346 2.54 -14.14 -9.85
C GLU A 346 2.86 -14.44 -11.33
N LYS A 347 2.44 -13.56 -12.26
CA LYS A 347 2.65 -13.73 -13.71
C LYS A 347 3.92 -13.07 -14.24
N LEU A 348 4.71 -12.39 -13.40
CA LEU A 348 5.98 -11.80 -13.83
C LEU A 348 7.02 -12.91 -14.08
N GLU A 349 7.49 -13.04 -15.33
CA GLU A 349 8.40 -14.11 -15.73
C GLU A 349 9.87 -13.71 -15.76
N LYS A 350 10.17 -12.45 -16.08
CA LYS A 350 11.53 -11.93 -16.17
C LYS A 350 11.59 -10.47 -15.82
N ILE A 351 12.73 -10.01 -15.29
CA ILE A 351 12.98 -8.60 -15.00
C ILE A 351 14.48 -8.29 -15.07
N SER A 352 14.82 -7.06 -15.54
CA SER A 352 16.19 -6.57 -15.60
C SER A 352 16.33 -5.29 -14.76
N LEU A 353 17.29 -5.28 -13.84
CA LEU A 353 17.57 -4.23 -12.86
C LEU A 353 19.07 -3.85 -12.90
N PRO A 354 19.58 -3.28 -14.01
CA PRO A 354 21.03 -3.13 -14.22
C PRO A 354 21.70 -2.18 -13.25
N LYS A 355 21.00 -1.17 -12.71
CA LYS A 355 21.60 -0.16 -11.82
C LYS A 355 21.29 -0.37 -10.35
N VAL A 356 20.34 -1.24 -10.00
CA VAL A 356 19.94 -1.48 -8.60
C VAL A 356 21.08 -2.15 -7.82
N GLN A 357 21.41 -1.59 -6.66
CA GLN A 357 22.48 -2.12 -5.80
C GLN A 357 21.96 -2.92 -4.59
N GLN A 358 20.71 -2.75 -4.21
CA GLN A 358 20.13 -3.41 -3.04
C GLN A 358 18.73 -3.88 -3.33
N LEU A 359 18.45 -5.13 -2.98
CA LEU A 359 17.08 -5.65 -2.88
C LEU A 359 16.73 -5.67 -1.39
N LYS A 360 15.93 -4.69 -0.97
CA LYS A 360 15.66 -4.44 0.44
C LYS A 360 14.48 -5.28 0.95
N MET A 361 14.42 -5.42 2.27
CA MET A 361 13.25 -5.81 3.03
C MET A 361 12.98 -4.71 4.05
N THR A 362 11.74 -4.23 4.17
CA THR A 362 11.36 -3.29 5.23
C THR A 362 11.40 -4.03 6.56
N LYS A 363 12.11 -3.48 7.54
CA LYS A 363 11.93 -3.84 8.94
C LYS A 363 11.05 -2.78 9.56
N TYR A 364 9.83 -3.13 9.93
CA TYR A 364 9.08 -2.33 10.87
C TYR A 364 9.69 -2.57 12.26
N LYS A 365 10.05 -1.51 12.97
CA LYS A 365 10.46 -1.64 14.36
C LYS A 365 9.19 -1.82 15.20
N ALA A 366 9.24 -2.69 16.20
CA ALA A 366 8.16 -2.80 17.18
C ALA A 366 7.84 -1.47 17.89
N SER A 367 8.79 -0.52 17.89
CA SER A 367 8.56 0.85 18.34
C SER A 367 7.61 1.66 17.45
N ASP A 368 7.46 1.26 16.18
CA ASP A 368 6.55 1.93 15.26
C ASP A 368 5.09 1.50 15.52
N LEU A 369 4.94 0.42 16.30
CA LEU A 369 3.66 -0.14 16.78
C LEU A 369 3.23 0.39 18.16
N ARG A 370 4.06 1.20 18.84
CA ARG A 370 3.77 1.69 20.20
C ARG A 370 2.67 2.74 20.30
N PHE A 371 2.18 3.27 19.20
CA PHE A 371 1.10 4.27 19.21
C PHE A 371 -0.28 3.71 19.56
N TYR A 372 -0.42 2.38 19.70
CA TYR A 372 -1.70 1.73 19.98
C TYR A 372 -1.95 1.37 21.45
N ASN A 373 -0.99 1.66 22.34
CA ASN A 373 -1.11 1.27 23.77
C ASN A 373 -1.74 2.33 24.69
N GLU A 374 -2.17 3.49 24.18
CA GLU A 374 -2.65 4.59 25.04
C GLU A 374 -4.16 4.86 25.00
N GLN A 375 -4.95 4.03 24.28
CA GLN A 375 -6.42 4.13 24.34
C GLN A 375 -7.04 2.74 24.56
N PRO A 376 -7.82 2.53 25.65
CA PRO A 376 -8.14 1.18 26.09
C PRO A 376 -9.27 0.46 25.37
N ASN A 377 -10.25 1.01 24.71
CA ASN A 377 -11.49 0.22 24.60
C ASN A 377 -12.07 -0.16 23.24
N ASP A 378 -11.84 0.50 22.07
CA ASP A 378 -12.62 0.10 20.89
C ASP A 378 -11.83 -0.19 19.60
N PHE A 379 -10.57 0.13 19.58
CA PHE A 379 -9.69 -0.09 18.42
C PHE A 379 -9.02 -1.48 18.38
N TYR A 380 -9.23 -2.30 19.41
CA TYR A 380 -8.48 -3.55 19.61
C TYR A 380 -8.98 -4.72 18.73
N TYR A 381 -10.23 -4.72 18.33
CA TYR A 381 -10.81 -5.84 17.56
C TYR A 381 -10.43 -5.84 16.08
N GLU A 382 -10.44 -4.71 15.41
CA GLU A 382 -10.02 -4.63 14.01
C GLU A 382 -8.50 -4.73 13.85
N CYS A 383 -7.72 -4.12 14.76
CA CYS A 383 -6.26 -4.21 14.73
C CYS A 383 -5.73 -5.60 15.06
N VAL A 384 -6.42 -6.42 15.85
CA VAL A 384 -5.96 -7.77 16.18
C VAL A 384 -6.22 -8.77 15.06
N SER A 385 -7.30 -8.62 14.30
CA SER A 385 -7.49 -9.36 13.04
C SER A 385 -6.44 -8.96 12.00
N ASP A 386 -5.99 -7.70 12.02
CA ASP A 386 -5.01 -7.14 11.11
C ASP A 386 -3.57 -7.15 11.61
N LEU A 387 -3.29 -7.40 12.90
CA LEU A 387 -1.94 -7.77 13.36
C LEU A 387 -1.39 -9.00 12.61
N ARG A 388 -2.27 -9.82 12.01
CA ARG A 388 -1.87 -10.78 10.97
C ARG A 388 -1.35 -10.08 9.71
N SER A 389 -1.72 -8.84 9.47
CA SER A 389 -1.33 -8.03 8.32
C SER A 389 -0.10 -7.17 8.59
N CYS A 390 0.14 -6.72 9.82
CA CYS A 390 1.32 -5.92 10.20
C CYS A 390 2.63 -6.69 10.11
N ASP A 391 2.60 -8.04 10.18
CA ASP A 391 3.73 -8.92 9.86
C ASP A 391 4.03 -8.99 8.35
N ARG A 392 3.41 -8.15 7.52
CA ARG A 392 3.58 -8.13 6.06
C ARG A 392 4.90 -7.49 5.63
N VAL A 393 5.97 -8.01 6.16
CA VAL A 393 7.30 -7.71 5.65
C VAL A 393 7.55 -8.62 4.45
N TYR A 394 7.27 -8.12 3.25
CA TYR A 394 7.51 -8.87 2.02
C TYR A 394 8.90 -8.61 1.46
N GLY A 395 9.52 -9.68 0.98
CA GLY A 395 10.69 -9.57 0.12
C GLY A 395 10.30 -9.02 -1.26
N THR A 396 11.25 -8.38 -1.95
CA THR A 396 10.99 -7.64 -3.21
C THR A 396 10.26 -8.47 -4.27
N PHE A 397 10.55 -9.77 -4.40
CA PHE A 397 9.96 -10.71 -5.36
C PHE A 397 9.26 -11.88 -4.68
N GLU A 398 8.92 -11.76 -3.41
CA GLU A 398 8.25 -12.83 -2.69
C GLU A 398 6.95 -13.26 -3.39
N GLY A 399 6.78 -14.56 -3.61
CA GLY A 399 5.58 -15.09 -4.25
C GLY A 399 5.48 -14.84 -5.77
N CYS A 400 6.53 -14.34 -6.43
CA CYS A 400 6.60 -14.30 -7.90
C CYS A 400 6.75 -15.72 -8.45
N THR A 401 5.67 -16.49 -8.45
CA THR A 401 5.69 -17.94 -8.71
C THR A 401 6.15 -18.31 -10.11
N ARG A 402 5.94 -17.42 -11.09
CA ARG A 402 6.37 -17.62 -12.50
C ARG A 402 7.71 -16.97 -12.84
N LEU A 403 8.38 -16.31 -11.89
CA LEU A 403 9.68 -15.66 -12.18
C LEU A 403 10.72 -16.72 -12.58
N LYS A 404 11.12 -16.71 -13.85
CA LYS A 404 12.08 -17.65 -14.47
C LYS A 404 13.50 -17.10 -14.40
N SER A 405 13.67 -15.78 -14.55
CA SER A 405 14.99 -15.14 -14.60
C SER A 405 14.96 -13.70 -14.08
N ILE A 406 16.08 -13.28 -13.50
CA ILE A 406 16.36 -11.91 -13.11
C ILE A 406 17.78 -11.54 -13.51
N SER A 407 17.96 -10.34 -14.08
CA SER A 407 19.27 -9.73 -14.31
C SER A 407 19.46 -8.59 -13.32
N ALA A 408 20.41 -8.73 -12.39
CA ALA A 408 20.70 -7.74 -11.36
C ALA A 408 22.20 -7.72 -11.03
N PRO A 409 23.08 -7.38 -12.00
CA PRO A 409 24.52 -7.58 -11.90
C PRO A 409 25.21 -6.71 -10.85
N ASN A 410 24.57 -5.59 -10.48
CA ASN A 410 25.14 -4.63 -9.54
C ASN A 410 24.65 -4.77 -8.10
N VAL A 411 23.75 -5.73 -7.83
CA VAL A 411 23.24 -5.97 -6.47
C VAL A 411 24.34 -6.47 -5.55
N LYS A 412 24.54 -5.77 -4.44
CA LYS A 412 25.49 -6.07 -3.38
C LYS A 412 24.85 -6.76 -2.17
N THR A 413 23.57 -6.48 -1.93
CA THR A 413 22.82 -6.99 -0.78
C THR A 413 21.45 -7.50 -1.21
N VAL A 414 21.08 -8.69 -0.75
CA VAL A 414 19.76 -9.29 -0.91
C VAL A 414 19.13 -9.40 0.48
N GLY A 415 18.00 -8.73 0.65
CA GLY A 415 17.24 -8.73 1.90
C GLY A 415 16.56 -10.07 2.18
N ALA A 416 16.00 -10.20 3.38
CA ALA A 416 15.25 -11.39 3.74
C ALA A 416 14.03 -11.58 2.83
N ARG A 417 13.62 -12.84 2.62
CA ARG A 417 12.46 -13.24 1.81
C ARG A 417 12.45 -12.75 0.36
N THR A 418 13.53 -12.13 -0.16
CA THR A 418 13.54 -11.47 -1.47
C THR A 418 13.00 -12.34 -2.61
N PHE A 419 13.34 -13.63 -2.66
CA PHE A 419 12.85 -14.61 -3.64
C PHE A 419 12.06 -15.75 -2.99
N TYR A 420 11.47 -15.50 -1.82
CA TYR A 420 10.66 -16.49 -1.11
C TYR A 420 9.55 -17.03 -2.02
N SER A 421 9.48 -18.35 -2.21
CA SER A 421 8.51 -19.04 -3.09
C SER A 421 8.54 -18.59 -4.57
N CYS A 422 9.68 -18.14 -5.11
CA CYS A 422 9.87 -18.00 -6.56
C CYS A 422 10.00 -19.38 -7.21
N LYS A 423 8.87 -20.08 -7.32
CA LYS A 423 8.84 -21.51 -7.68
C LYS A 423 9.40 -21.84 -9.07
N SER A 424 9.33 -20.89 -10.02
CA SER A 424 9.82 -21.10 -11.41
C SER A 424 11.28 -20.69 -11.62
N LEU A 425 11.94 -20.09 -10.64
CA LEU A 425 13.33 -19.64 -10.75
C LEU A 425 14.27 -20.84 -10.86
N LYS A 426 14.96 -20.96 -12.02
CA LYS A 426 15.84 -22.11 -12.30
C LYS A 426 17.31 -21.84 -11.98
N LYS A 427 17.80 -20.66 -12.33
CA LYS A 427 19.20 -20.24 -12.13
C LYS A 427 19.24 -18.77 -11.73
N ILE A 428 20.21 -18.40 -10.89
CA ILE A 428 20.45 -17.01 -10.54
C ILE A 428 21.96 -16.76 -10.43
N SER A 429 22.39 -15.60 -10.92
CA SER A 429 23.77 -15.11 -10.76
C SER A 429 23.74 -13.69 -10.16
N LEU A 430 24.41 -13.53 -9.02
CA LEU A 430 24.51 -12.28 -8.27
C LEU A 430 25.98 -12.04 -7.90
N PRO A 431 26.82 -11.64 -8.88
CA PRO A 431 28.28 -11.69 -8.75
C PRO A 431 28.85 -10.75 -7.68
N LYS A 432 28.13 -9.68 -7.31
CA LYS A 432 28.57 -8.70 -6.32
C LYS A 432 27.98 -8.91 -4.92
N VAL A 433 27.07 -9.86 -4.75
CA VAL A 433 26.37 -10.09 -3.47
C VAL A 433 27.33 -10.67 -2.43
N THR A 434 27.38 -10.01 -1.27
CA THR A 434 28.17 -10.44 -0.11
C THR A 434 27.32 -10.98 1.03
N THR A 435 26.04 -10.62 1.08
CA THR A 435 25.12 -10.99 2.16
C THR A 435 23.76 -11.38 1.60
N LEU A 436 23.22 -12.49 2.07
CA LEU A 436 21.85 -12.92 1.85
C LEU A 436 21.07 -12.86 3.16
N GLY A 437 19.90 -12.25 3.11
CA GLY A 437 18.96 -12.23 4.22
C GLY A 437 18.30 -13.59 4.46
N SER A 438 17.73 -13.76 5.63
CA SER A 438 17.01 -14.99 6.03
C SER A 438 15.90 -15.33 5.05
N SER A 439 15.74 -16.61 4.73
CA SER A 439 14.68 -17.12 3.85
C SER A 439 14.72 -16.54 2.42
N ALA A 440 15.83 -15.93 1.99
CA ALA A 440 15.90 -15.21 0.71
C ALA A 440 15.47 -16.07 -0.50
N PHE A 441 15.73 -17.38 -0.47
CA PHE A 441 15.35 -18.36 -1.50
C PHE A 441 14.49 -19.50 -0.95
N PHE A 442 13.85 -19.31 0.21
CA PHE A 442 13.00 -20.36 0.77
C PHE A 442 11.96 -20.84 -0.27
N ASN A 443 11.83 -22.18 -0.40
CA ASN A 443 10.82 -22.79 -1.29
C ASN A 443 10.96 -22.44 -2.78
N CYS A 444 12.17 -22.11 -3.26
CA CYS A 444 12.48 -22.01 -4.70
C CYS A 444 12.68 -23.42 -5.28
N ILE A 445 11.59 -24.17 -5.42
CA ILE A 445 11.61 -25.61 -5.68
C ILE A 445 12.29 -26.02 -6.99
N ASN A 446 12.31 -25.14 -8.00
CA ASN A 446 12.95 -25.40 -9.29
C ASN A 446 14.37 -24.82 -9.42
N LEU A 447 14.89 -24.18 -8.36
CA LEU A 447 16.23 -23.60 -8.36
C LEU A 447 17.29 -24.71 -8.43
N THR A 448 18.07 -24.75 -9.52
CA THR A 448 19.08 -25.78 -9.77
C THR A 448 20.50 -25.31 -9.45
N SER A 449 20.79 -24.03 -9.69
CA SER A 449 22.12 -23.48 -9.44
C SER A 449 22.05 -22.01 -9.00
N VAL A 450 22.97 -21.65 -8.09
CA VAL A 450 23.12 -20.30 -7.54
C VAL A 450 24.58 -19.92 -7.65
N ASN A 451 24.86 -18.81 -8.37
CA ASN A 451 26.22 -18.28 -8.52
C ASN A 451 26.35 -16.98 -7.73
N ILE A 452 26.99 -17.07 -6.57
CA ILE A 452 27.22 -15.93 -5.64
C ILE A 452 28.68 -16.01 -5.12
N PRO A 453 29.68 -15.77 -5.96
CA PRO A 453 31.08 -16.05 -5.62
C PRO A 453 31.60 -15.25 -4.42
N LYS A 454 31.07 -14.04 -4.20
CA LYS A 454 31.50 -13.14 -3.10
C LYS A 454 30.70 -13.30 -1.81
N LEU A 455 29.78 -14.26 -1.73
CA LEU A 455 28.93 -14.46 -0.54
C LEU A 455 29.78 -14.80 0.69
N ARG A 456 29.62 -14.00 1.75
CA ARG A 456 30.28 -14.18 3.05
C ARG A 456 29.33 -14.60 4.15
N ASN A 457 28.12 -14.05 4.16
CA ASN A 457 27.19 -14.24 5.26
C ASN A 457 25.80 -14.67 4.79
N LEU A 458 25.27 -15.70 5.44
CA LEU A 458 23.87 -16.05 5.45
C LEU A 458 23.28 -15.52 6.77
N GLN A 459 22.30 -14.64 6.69
CA GLN A 459 21.63 -14.10 7.87
C GLN A 459 20.49 -15.02 8.28
N THR A 460 20.45 -15.40 9.55
CA THR A 460 19.35 -16.14 10.14
C THR A 460 18.53 -15.18 11.00
N THR A 461 17.25 -15.04 10.71
CA THR A 461 16.34 -14.20 11.48
C THR A 461 15.34 -15.08 12.18
N LYS A 462 15.05 -14.76 13.43
CA LYS A 462 13.96 -15.33 14.22
C LYS A 462 12.67 -14.60 13.80
N TRP A 463 11.72 -15.35 13.31
CA TRP A 463 10.41 -14.82 12.94
C TRP A 463 9.44 -15.02 14.09
N THR A 464 8.56 -14.06 14.31
CA THR A 464 7.50 -14.14 15.30
C THR A 464 6.17 -14.34 14.59
N GLN A 465 5.40 -15.33 15.02
CA GLN A 465 4.02 -15.49 14.61
C GLN A 465 3.16 -15.29 15.84
N PHE A 466 2.20 -14.42 15.73
CA PHE A 466 1.18 -14.23 16.75
C PHE A 466 0.05 -15.23 16.50
N LYS A 467 -0.39 -15.95 17.53
CA LYS A 467 -1.58 -16.78 17.50
C LYS A 467 -2.53 -16.25 18.55
N LEU A 468 -3.70 -15.83 18.09
CA LEU A 468 -4.82 -15.54 18.98
C LEU A 468 -5.30 -16.86 19.56
N LEU A 469 -5.44 -16.94 20.86
CA LEU A 469 -6.10 -18.07 21.55
C LEU A 469 -7.54 -17.64 21.78
N ASN A 470 -8.45 -18.24 21.01
CA ASN A 470 -9.89 -18.14 21.25
C ASN A 470 -10.24 -19.04 22.45
N GLU A 471 -9.94 -18.62 23.66
CA GLU A 471 -10.45 -19.24 24.86
C GLU A 471 -10.96 -18.14 25.77
N GLY A 472 -12.25 -17.84 25.70
CA GLY A 472 -12.94 -16.90 26.58
C GLY A 472 -14.04 -16.15 25.86
N THR A 473 -15.18 -16.10 26.51
CA THR A 473 -16.38 -15.33 26.20
C THR A 473 -16.10 -13.92 25.72
N GLU A 474 -16.83 -13.53 24.80
CA GLU A 474 -17.07 -12.33 23.98
C GLU A 474 -16.23 -11.04 24.12
N ASP A 475 -15.51 -10.76 25.18
CA ASP A 475 -15.04 -9.39 25.37
C ASP A 475 -13.54 -9.09 25.27
N PHE A 476 -12.63 -10.03 25.26
CA PHE A 476 -11.20 -9.73 25.01
C PHE A 476 -10.36 -10.99 24.77
N PRO A 477 -9.42 -11.00 23.80
CA PRO A 477 -8.44 -12.08 23.70
C PRO A 477 -7.44 -11.98 24.85
N LYS A 478 -7.68 -12.73 25.93
CA LYS A 478 -6.87 -12.66 27.16
C LYS A 478 -5.40 -13.03 27.00
N LYS A 479 -4.97 -13.67 25.90
CA LYS A 479 -3.54 -13.96 25.68
C LYS A 479 -3.19 -14.11 24.20
N VAL A 480 -2.18 -13.37 23.75
CA VAL A 480 -1.51 -13.56 22.46
C VAL A 480 -0.32 -14.49 22.66
N LYS A 481 -0.38 -15.71 22.12
CA LYS A 481 0.76 -16.62 22.17
C LYS A 481 1.75 -16.32 21.06
N ARG A 482 2.95 -15.88 21.41
CA ARG A 482 4.04 -15.67 20.46
C ARG A 482 4.70 -16.99 20.11
N LYS A 483 4.61 -17.42 18.85
CA LYS A 483 5.35 -18.56 18.35
C LYS A 483 6.53 -18.08 17.51
N TYR A 484 7.72 -18.51 17.89
CA TYR A 484 8.93 -18.19 17.14
C TYR A 484 9.27 -19.34 16.19
N TYR A 485 9.62 -19.00 14.97
CA TYR A 485 10.10 -19.98 14.01
C TYR A 485 11.31 -19.46 13.23
N TYR A 486 12.08 -20.39 12.71
CA TYR A 486 13.22 -20.09 11.85
C TYR A 486 12.98 -20.73 10.49
N ARG A 487 13.41 -20.07 9.44
CA ARG A 487 13.44 -20.61 8.08
C ARG A 487 14.80 -20.31 7.47
N GLY A 488 15.37 -21.31 6.83
CA GLY A 488 16.68 -21.21 6.21
C GLY A 488 16.65 -20.46 4.87
N THR A 489 17.80 -19.95 4.46
CA THR A 489 17.96 -19.15 3.24
C THR A 489 17.60 -19.93 1.98
N PHE A 490 18.02 -21.21 1.88
CA PHE A 490 17.74 -22.12 0.75
C PHE A 490 16.85 -23.31 1.18
N GLU A 491 16.21 -23.25 2.33
CA GLU A 491 15.35 -24.34 2.80
C GLU A 491 14.27 -24.65 1.77
N LYS A 492 14.07 -25.96 1.49
CA LYS A 492 13.13 -26.48 0.47
C LYS A 492 13.49 -26.13 -0.99
N CYS A 493 14.74 -25.78 -1.29
CA CYS A 493 15.23 -25.72 -2.67
C CYS A 493 15.53 -27.14 -3.18
N VAL A 494 14.49 -27.95 -3.37
CA VAL A 494 14.60 -29.40 -3.59
C VAL A 494 15.40 -29.81 -4.83
N LYS A 495 15.47 -28.94 -5.85
CA LYS A 495 16.24 -29.18 -7.08
C LYS A 495 17.64 -28.56 -7.06
N LEU A 496 18.05 -27.87 -6.00
CA LEU A 496 19.36 -27.22 -5.91
C LEU A 496 20.47 -28.28 -5.93
N LYS A 497 21.31 -28.24 -6.97
CA LYS A 497 22.44 -29.17 -7.16
C LYS A 497 23.76 -28.55 -6.70
N LYS A 498 23.96 -27.26 -7.01
CA LYS A 498 25.23 -26.56 -6.79
C LYS A 498 25.02 -25.13 -6.33
N ILE A 499 25.82 -24.72 -5.37
CA ILE A 499 26.01 -23.32 -4.99
C ILE A 499 27.50 -22.98 -5.12
N THR A 500 27.79 -21.88 -5.82
CA THR A 500 29.16 -21.37 -5.95
C THR A 500 29.38 -20.26 -4.95
N SER A 501 30.12 -20.55 -3.88
CA SER A 501 30.57 -19.58 -2.88
C SER A 501 31.88 -20.09 -2.29
N SER A 502 32.91 -19.25 -2.29
CA SER A 502 34.25 -19.61 -1.74
C SER A 502 34.54 -18.96 -0.39
N SER A 503 33.67 -18.06 0.08
CA SER A 503 33.95 -17.14 1.19
C SER A 503 33.02 -17.26 2.38
N LEU A 504 32.12 -18.26 2.39
CA LEU A 504 31.07 -18.39 3.40
C LEU A 504 31.64 -18.53 4.81
N ALA A 505 31.30 -17.57 5.68
CA ALA A 505 31.83 -17.50 7.05
C ALA A 505 30.89 -18.15 8.08
N ASN A 506 29.59 -18.17 7.83
CA ASN A 506 28.61 -18.80 8.70
C ASN A 506 27.51 -19.48 7.87
N VAL A 507 27.02 -20.60 8.38
CA VAL A 507 25.81 -21.28 7.89
C VAL A 507 24.80 -21.27 9.03
N GLY A 508 23.66 -20.68 8.81
CA GLY A 508 22.62 -20.52 9.82
C GLY A 508 21.76 -21.78 10.01
N LYS A 509 20.80 -21.67 10.92
CA LYS A 509 19.82 -22.72 11.19
C LYS A 509 18.92 -22.94 9.96
N TYR A 510 18.78 -24.19 9.53
CA TYR A 510 17.97 -24.64 8.39
C TYR A 510 18.43 -24.13 7.00
N ASP A 511 19.55 -23.45 6.85
CA ASP A 511 19.90 -22.74 5.61
C ASP A 511 19.82 -23.58 4.33
N PHE A 512 20.16 -24.85 4.40
CA PHE A 512 20.07 -25.83 3.29
C PHE A 512 19.19 -27.03 3.62
N LYS A 513 18.31 -26.92 4.64
CA LYS A 513 17.42 -28.01 4.97
C LYS A 513 16.51 -28.35 3.79
N ASP A 514 16.31 -29.65 3.56
CA ASP A 514 15.46 -30.17 2.44
C ASP A 514 15.97 -29.82 1.03
N CYS A 515 17.25 -29.49 0.84
CA CYS A 515 17.87 -29.39 -0.49
C CYS A 515 18.24 -30.79 -1.00
N THR A 516 17.21 -31.62 -1.28
CA THR A 516 17.35 -33.06 -1.48
C THR A 516 18.25 -33.48 -2.65
N ARG A 517 18.52 -32.57 -3.60
CA ARG A 517 19.40 -32.78 -4.75
C ARG A 517 20.78 -32.12 -4.63
N LEU A 518 21.10 -31.48 -3.51
CA LEU A 518 22.42 -30.89 -3.30
C LEU A 518 23.47 -32.00 -3.26
N GLU A 519 24.43 -31.98 -4.18
CA GLU A 519 25.43 -33.05 -4.34
C GLU A 519 26.74 -32.71 -3.62
N SER A 520 27.13 -31.44 -3.63
CA SER A 520 28.36 -31.01 -3.02
C SER A 520 28.27 -29.59 -2.47
N ILE A 521 29.08 -29.30 -1.43
CA ILE A 521 29.24 -27.94 -0.92
C ILE A 521 30.69 -27.72 -0.48
N THR A 522 31.20 -26.51 -0.77
CA THR A 522 32.47 -26.02 -0.24
C THR A 522 32.21 -24.90 0.75
N LEU A 523 32.71 -25.07 1.96
CA LEU A 523 32.60 -24.12 3.05
C LEU A 523 33.96 -23.39 3.21
N GLY A 524 33.91 -22.07 3.21
CA GLY A 524 35.09 -21.20 3.11
C GLY A 524 36.05 -21.24 4.29
N LYS A 525 37.26 -20.64 4.10
CA LYS A 525 38.32 -20.56 5.11
C LYS A 525 37.91 -19.85 6.42
N ASN A 526 36.89 -18.99 6.37
CA ASN A 526 36.43 -18.22 7.52
C ASN A 526 35.20 -18.80 8.23
N LEU A 527 34.76 -20.02 7.89
CA LEU A 527 33.62 -20.66 8.54
C LEU A 527 33.89 -20.87 10.03
N LYS A 528 33.01 -20.30 10.87
CA LYS A 528 33.08 -20.38 12.34
C LYS A 528 32.02 -21.32 12.92
N SER A 529 30.86 -21.39 12.29
CA SER A 529 29.73 -22.18 12.79
C SER A 529 28.83 -22.73 11.68
N ILE A 530 28.19 -23.84 11.99
CA ILE A 530 27.11 -24.45 11.21
C ILE A 530 25.91 -24.60 12.16
N GLY A 531 24.76 -24.04 11.77
CA GLY A 531 23.55 -24.03 12.59
C GLY A 531 22.82 -25.37 12.67
N ASP A 532 21.82 -25.43 13.54
CA ASP A 532 20.98 -26.61 13.72
C ASP A 532 20.28 -26.99 12.42
N SER A 533 20.26 -28.27 12.09
CA SER A 533 19.60 -28.85 10.90
C SER A 533 19.97 -28.15 9.58
N ALA A 534 21.14 -27.50 9.52
CA ALA A 534 21.55 -26.69 8.38
C ALA A 534 21.56 -27.46 7.04
N PHE A 535 21.94 -28.72 7.05
CA PHE A 535 21.94 -29.64 5.89
C PHE A 535 21.02 -30.87 6.12
N ASN A 536 20.09 -30.77 7.04
CA ASN A 536 19.18 -31.90 7.30
C ASN A 536 18.39 -32.27 6.04
N ASN A 537 18.25 -33.59 5.79
CA ASN A 537 17.51 -34.16 4.66
C ASN A 537 18.10 -33.87 3.27
N ASN A 538 19.42 -33.64 3.19
CA ASN A 538 20.14 -33.49 1.91
C ASN A 538 20.63 -34.87 1.40
N ARG A 539 19.69 -35.74 0.98
CA ARG A 539 19.92 -37.16 0.71
C ARG A 539 20.95 -37.44 -0.39
N LYS A 540 21.24 -36.45 -1.28
CA LYS A 540 22.25 -36.56 -2.33
C LYS A 540 23.57 -35.84 -2.01
N LEU A 541 23.76 -35.32 -0.78
CA LEU A 541 24.98 -34.61 -0.40
C LEU A 541 26.15 -35.61 -0.21
N LYS A 542 26.91 -35.80 -1.29
CA LYS A 542 28.02 -36.75 -1.36
C LYS A 542 29.35 -36.18 -0.92
N SER A 543 29.54 -34.84 -1.01
CA SER A 543 30.81 -34.18 -0.73
C SER A 543 30.63 -32.89 0.06
N VAL A 544 31.30 -32.79 1.20
CA VAL A 544 31.36 -31.58 2.04
C VAL A 544 32.82 -31.22 2.25
N ASN A 545 33.25 -30.10 1.65
CA ASN A 545 34.63 -29.61 1.76
C ASN A 545 34.68 -28.43 2.75
N ILE A 546 35.28 -28.60 3.91
CA ILE A 546 35.45 -27.60 4.96
C ILE A 546 36.88 -27.09 4.91
N LYS A 547 37.11 -25.89 4.35
CA LYS A 547 38.43 -25.28 4.23
C LYS A 547 38.88 -24.55 5.51
N SER A 548 37.94 -24.32 6.44
CA SER A 548 38.23 -23.55 7.66
C SER A 548 38.93 -24.36 8.72
N THR A 549 39.90 -23.74 9.38
CA THR A 549 40.48 -24.19 10.64
C THR A 549 39.79 -23.59 11.88
N LYS A 550 38.82 -22.67 11.66
CA LYS A 550 38.16 -21.86 12.70
C LYS A 550 36.79 -22.41 13.14
N LEU A 551 36.34 -23.53 12.56
CA LEU A 551 35.01 -24.11 12.91
C LEU A 551 35.02 -24.57 14.38
N SER A 552 34.15 -23.92 15.18
CA SER A 552 34.06 -24.19 16.62
C SER A 552 32.71 -24.84 17.00
N LYS A 553 31.66 -24.66 16.16
CA LYS A 553 30.29 -25.15 16.47
C LYS A 553 29.67 -25.82 15.28
N VAL A 554 29.11 -26.99 15.51
CA VAL A 554 28.17 -27.69 14.60
C VAL A 554 26.87 -27.92 15.37
N GLY A 555 25.77 -27.41 14.86
CA GLY A 555 24.46 -27.47 15.50
C GLY A 555 23.84 -28.87 15.50
N LYS A 556 22.79 -29.04 16.31
CA LYS A 556 22.04 -30.31 16.44
C LYS A 556 21.48 -30.76 15.09
N SER A 557 21.74 -32.01 14.73
CA SER A 557 21.24 -32.63 13.49
C SER A 557 21.63 -31.90 12.19
N ALA A 558 22.71 -31.11 12.20
CA ALA A 558 23.14 -30.31 11.04
C ALA A 558 23.34 -31.14 9.79
N PHE A 559 23.80 -32.39 9.89
CA PHE A 559 24.05 -33.33 8.80
C PHE A 559 23.19 -34.59 8.88
N SER A 560 22.09 -34.57 9.61
CA SER A 560 21.19 -35.72 9.68
C SER A 560 20.53 -35.96 8.33
N LYS A 561 20.33 -37.24 7.94
CA LYS A 561 19.70 -37.66 6.68
C LYS A 561 20.39 -37.14 5.41
N ILE A 562 21.72 -36.94 5.43
CA ILE A 562 22.54 -36.75 4.22
C ILE A 562 22.85 -38.11 3.56
N TYR A 563 23.55 -38.12 2.43
CA TYR A 563 24.00 -39.37 1.79
C TYR A 563 24.84 -40.20 2.77
N SER A 564 24.51 -41.47 2.94
CA SER A 564 25.10 -42.34 3.96
C SER A 564 26.62 -42.52 3.85
N LYS A 565 27.18 -42.50 2.61
CA LYS A 565 28.62 -42.64 2.31
C LYS A 565 29.25 -41.30 1.96
N ALA A 566 28.75 -40.15 2.47
CA ALA A 566 29.29 -38.85 2.18
C ALA A 566 30.75 -38.69 2.61
N LYS A 567 31.53 -37.92 1.81
CA LYS A 567 32.93 -37.61 2.05
C LYS A 567 33.04 -36.20 2.65
N PHE A 568 33.66 -36.08 3.83
CA PHE A 568 34.01 -34.82 4.46
C PHE A 568 35.51 -34.58 4.28
N THR A 569 35.89 -33.59 3.46
CA THR A 569 37.27 -33.13 3.34
C THR A 569 37.50 -32.01 4.36
N VAL A 570 38.48 -32.17 5.25
CA VAL A 570 38.73 -31.24 6.36
C VAL A 570 40.24 -30.99 6.52
N PRO A 571 40.65 -29.84 7.11
CA PRO A 571 42.06 -29.59 7.39
C PRO A 571 42.69 -30.68 8.28
N LYS A 572 43.90 -31.15 7.92
CA LYS A 572 44.62 -32.22 8.63
C LYS A 572 44.70 -31.93 10.13
N SER A 573 45.08 -30.71 10.52
CA SER A 573 45.20 -30.27 11.93
C SER A 573 43.88 -30.27 12.70
N LYS A 574 42.72 -30.36 12.04
CA LYS A 574 41.40 -30.31 12.68
C LYS A 574 40.59 -31.60 12.53
N LEU A 575 41.13 -32.62 11.92
CA LEU A 575 40.47 -33.87 11.61
C LEU A 575 39.71 -34.48 12.82
N LYS A 576 40.45 -34.71 13.95
CA LYS A 576 39.88 -35.30 15.18
C LYS A 576 38.72 -34.47 15.74
N LYS A 577 38.92 -33.16 15.85
CA LYS A 577 37.92 -32.20 16.35
C LYS A 577 36.65 -32.18 15.45
N TYR A 578 36.83 -32.06 14.15
CA TYR A 578 35.67 -31.92 13.24
C TYR A 578 34.92 -33.22 13.08
N LYS A 579 35.60 -34.38 13.08
CA LYS A 579 34.99 -35.70 13.12
C LYS A 579 34.05 -35.84 14.34
N LYS A 580 34.49 -35.41 15.53
CA LYS A 580 33.68 -35.41 16.77
C LYS A 580 32.47 -34.50 16.60
N LEU A 581 32.63 -33.23 16.20
CA LEU A 581 31.54 -32.27 16.06
C LEU A 581 30.46 -32.72 15.02
N ILE A 582 30.90 -33.23 13.87
CA ILE A 582 30.02 -33.63 12.76
C ILE A 582 29.26 -34.89 13.11
N LYS A 583 29.87 -35.87 13.76
CA LYS A 583 29.20 -37.13 14.16
C LYS A 583 28.31 -36.97 15.37
N SER A 584 28.77 -36.33 16.44
CA SER A 584 28.00 -36.24 17.69
C SER A 584 26.88 -35.23 17.59
N ASN A 585 27.17 -33.95 17.40
CA ASN A 585 26.17 -32.89 17.34
C ASN A 585 25.46 -32.85 15.99
N GLY A 586 26.25 -32.94 14.92
CA GLY A 586 25.75 -32.89 13.54
C GLY A 586 24.94 -34.09 13.12
N LYS A 587 25.00 -35.21 13.84
CA LYS A 587 24.31 -36.47 13.56
C LYS A 587 24.50 -36.96 12.12
N ALA A 588 25.71 -36.82 11.59
CA ALA A 588 26.04 -37.40 10.28
C ALA A 588 25.92 -38.94 10.32
N PRO A 589 25.51 -39.60 9.21
CA PRO A 589 25.39 -41.05 9.14
C PRO A 589 26.67 -41.78 9.57
N LYS A 590 26.54 -43.00 10.07
CA LYS A 590 27.69 -43.79 10.60
C LYS A 590 28.79 -43.99 9.54
N ASN A 591 28.41 -44.22 8.27
CA ASN A 591 29.31 -44.63 7.19
C ASN A 591 29.98 -43.46 6.42
N VAL A 592 29.88 -42.21 6.92
CA VAL A 592 30.55 -41.08 6.27
C VAL A 592 32.06 -41.20 6.42
N LYS A 593 32.80 -40.81 5.35
CA LYS A 593 34.27 -40.86 5.29
C LYS A 593 34.83 -39.47 5.56
N PHE A 594 35.97 -39.41 6.31
CA PHE A 594 36.72 -38.18 6.54
C PHE A 594 38.06 -38.25 5.83
N ILE A 595 38.39 -37.20 5.07
CA ILE A 595 39.64 -37.06 4.31
C ILE A 595 40.36 -35.85 4.87
N ALA A 596 41.58 -36.03 5.33
CA ALA A 596 42.47 -34.96 5.71
C ALA A 596 43.11 -34.33 4.46
N LYS A 597 43.12 -32.98 4.40
CA LYS A 597 43.80 -32.23 3.34
C LYS A 597 44.57 -31.08 3.94
#